data_3f11711ecac9e2e79243da5c377278e5
#
_entry.id   3f11711ecac9e2e79243da5c377278e5
#
_cell.length_a   1.000
_cell.length_b   1.000
_cell.length_c   1.000
_cell.angle_alpha   90.00
_cell.angle_beta   90.00
_cell.angle_gamma   90.00
#
_symmetry.space_group_name_H-M   'P 1'
#
loop_
_entity.id
_entity.type
_entity.pdbx_description
1 polymer ?
#
loop_
_entity_poly.entity_id
_entity_poly.type
_entity_poly.pdbx_seq_one_letter_code
_entity_poly.pdbx_strand_id
1 'polypeptide(L)'
;MGLLSQGSPLSWEETRRHAEHVRKHGILQFLHIYRALRDRHKDVLKWGDEVEYMLVKFDHENKKVRLVLCGEEVLQTLQDKGEKVNPKLFCLSHPTLWRPEYGSYMIEGTPGQPYGGTMSEFNTVQDNMRKRRQEAASVLKENEAVCTVTSFPRLGCPGFTLPKCEPTAVEGGASKSLFFPDEAINKHPRFSTLTRNIRHRRGEKVVINVPIFKDKNTPSPFIETFPNDDGEAAKAAKPDYIYMDAMGFGMGNCCLQVTFQACSISEARYLYDQLATICPIVMALSAASPFYRGYVSDIDCRWGVISASVDDRTREERGLEPLKNNHYRISKSRYDSIDSYLSECGEKYNDIDLTIDKDIYEHLIKEGIDHLLAQHIAHLFIRDPLTLFEEKIHLDDANESDHFENIQSTNWQTMRFKPPPPNSDIGWRVEFRPMEVQLTDFENSAYVVFVVLLTRVILSYKLDFLIPLSKEGFFPGLIPILNSYLENMEVDVDTRCTILNYLKLIKKRASGELMTVARWMREFVAQHPDYKQDSVITDEMNYSLIWKCNQIAQGQAECPELLGVGFNKKASGNKTGSL
;
A
#
# COMPACT_ATOMS: atom_id res chain seq x y z
N MET A 1 3.37 -3.31 -5.94
CA MET A 1 3.72 -4.74 -5.76
C MET A 1 5.21 -5.00 -5.95
N GLY A 2 5.79 -6.08 -5.36
CA GLY A 2 7.18 -6.49 -5.58
C GLY A 2 7.35 -7.40 -6.80
N LEU A 3 8.56 -7.94 -6.95
CA LEU A 3 8.97 -8.83 -8.05
C LEU A 3 8.09 -10.10 -8.11
N LEU A 4 7.42 -10.35 -9.22
CA LEU A 4 6.57 -11.52 -9.48
C LEU A 4 7.33 -12.55 -10.34
N SER A 5 8.44 -13.07 -9.81
CA SER A 5 9.19 -14.11 -10.49
C SER A 5 8.41 -15.43 -10.51
N GLN A 6 8.48 -16.15 -11.64
CA GLN A 6 7.98 -17.52 -11.78
C GLN A 6 9.09 -18.49 -11.46
N GLY A 7 8.76 -19.67 -10.95
CA GLY A 7 9.71 -20.72 -10.65
C GLY A 7 9.33 -21.56 -9.43
N SER A 8 10.26 -22.39 -8.98
CA SER A 8 10.16 -23.26 -7.82
C SER A 8 10.58 -22.51 -6.56
N PRO A 9 9.64 -22.16 -5.65
CA PRO A 9 9.97 -21.36 -4.48
C PRO A 9 10.75 -22.18 -3.46
N LEU A 10 11.80 -21.58 -2.91
CA LEU A 10 12.63 -22.19 -1.87
C LEU A 10 12.00 -22.06 -0.48
N SER A 11 12.21 -23.08 0.35
CA SER A 11 11.93 -23.03 1.79
C SER A 11 12.77 -21.94 2.49
N TRP A 12 12.41 -21.59 3.73
CA TRP A 12 13.22 -20.65 4.51
C TRP A 12 14.65 -21.15 4.72
N GLU A 13 14.84 -22.44 5.03
CA GLU A 13 16.16 -23.02 5.26
C GLU A 13 17.06 -22.94 3.99
N GLU A 14 16.49 -23.20 2.82
CA GLU A 14 17.18 -23.05 1.54
C GLU A 14 17.44 -21.58 1.22
N THR A 15 16.45 -20.72 1.36
CA THR A 15 16.59 -19.27 1.15
C THR A 15 17.69 -18.69 2.03
N ARG A 16 17.75 -19.07 3.30
CA ARG A 16 18.79 -18.65 4.24
C ARG A 16 20.20 -19.04 3.80
N ARG A 17 20.38 -20.24 3.23
CA ARG A 17 21.70 -20.67 2.71
C ARG A 17 22.19 -19.80 1.56
N HIS A 18 21.29 -19.22 0.80
CA HIS A 18 21.59 -18.33 -0.33
C HIS A 18 21.55 -16.84 0.03
N ALA A 19 21.25 -16.47 1.27
CA ALA A 19 21.05 -15.07 1.67
C ALA A 19 22.28 -14.19 1.37
N GLU A 20 23.50 -14.68 1.68
CA GLU A 20 24.74 -13.97 1.39
C GLU A 20 24.99 -13.83 -0.12
N HIS A 21 24.68 -14.86 -0.89
CA HIS A 21 24.76 -14.82 -2.36
C HIS A 21 23.83 -13.72 -2.89
N VAL A 22 22.56 -13.69 -2.46
CA VAL A 22 21.59 -12.69 -2.89
C VAL A 22 22.03 -11.28 -2.48
N ARG A 23 22.53 -11.07 -1.26
CA ARG A 23 23.05 -9.75 -0.83
C ARG A 23 24.22 -9.30 -1.69
N LYS A 24 25.22 -10.15 -1.87
CA LYS A 24 26.41 -9.84 -2.67
C LYS A 24 26.04 -9.48 -4.11
N HIS A 25 25.27 -10.34 -4.78
CA HIS A 25 24.88 -10.12 -6.17
C HIS A 25 23.89 -8.95 -6.31
N GLY A 26 22.99 -8.75 -5.35
CA GLY A 26 22.10 -7.57 -5.33
C GLY A 26 22.90 -6.25 -5.29
N ILE A 27 24.00 -6.18 -4.53
CA ILE A 27 24.87 -5.01 -4.52
C ILE A 27 25.59 -4.84 -5.84
N LEU A 28 26.10 -5.93 -6.46
CA LEU A 28 26.71 -5.86 -7.80
C LEU A 28 25.71 -5.35 -8.85
N GLN A 29 24.49 -5.86 -8.85
CA GLN A 29 23.41 -5.39 -9.73
C GLN A 29 23.11 -3.91 -9.53
N PHE A 30 23.01 -3.45 -8.29
CA PHE A 30 22.84 -2.02 -7.99
C PHE A 30 23.99 -1.17 -8.49
N LEU A 31 25.23 -1.63 -8.31
CA LEU A 31 26.44 -0.92 -8.78
C LEU A 31 26.45 -0.81 -10.31
N HIS A 32 26.04 -1.84 -11.05
CA HIS A 32 25.91 -1.78 -12.50
C HIS A 32 24.87 -0.73 -12.92
N ILE A 33 23.70 -0.73 -12.30
CA ILE A 33 22.63 0.27 -12.55
C ILE A 33 23.14 1.68 -12.23
N TYR A 34 23.75 1.87 -11.06
CA TYR A 34 24.23 3.17 -10.61
C TYR A 34 25.31 3.74 -11.55
N ARG A 35 26.33 2.94 -11.90
CA ARG A 35 27.40 3.38 -12.81
C ARG A 35 26.88 3.77 -14.20
N ALA A 36 25.91 3.03 -14.71
CA ALA A 36 25.33 3.29 -16.01
C ALA A 36 24.40 4.52 -16.03
N LEU A 37 23.71 4.82 -14.91
CA LEU A 37 22.56 5.72 -14.91
C LEU A 37 22.63 6.85 -13.87
N ARG A 38 23.71 6.98 -13.07
CA ARG A 38 23.87 8.07 -12.09
C ARG A 38 23.87 9.46 -12.73
N ASP A 39 24.43 9.57 -13.92
CA ASP A 39 24.53 10.84 -14.67
C ASP A 39 23.32 11.06 -15.60
N ARG A 40 22.33 10.16 -15.55
CA ARG A 40 21.08 10.30 -16.29
C ARG A 40 20.30 11.50 -15.75
N HIS A 41 19.96 12.42 -16.64
CA HIS A 41 19.24 13.66 -16.33
C HIS A 41 18.35 14.07 -17.50
N LYS A 42 17.42 15.00 -17.25
CA LYS A 42 16.42 15.49 -18.21
C LYS A 42 15.33 14.47 -18.54
N ASP A 43 15.14 13.45 -17.70
CA ASP A 43 13.94 12.60 -17.81
C ASP A 43 12.69 13.46 -17.58
N VAL A 44 11.69 13.25 -18.41
CA VAL A 44 10.41 13.94 -18.25
C VAL A 44 9.61 13.36 -17.11
N LEU A 45 8.77 14.16 -16.48
CA LEU A 45 7.83 13.65 -15.49
C LEU A 45 6.89 12.64 -16.13
N LYS A 46 6.95 11.41 -15.63
CA LYS A 46 5.98 10.34 -15.88
C LYS A 46 5.54 9.81 -14.52
N TRP A 47 4.26 9.51 -14.37
CA TRP A 47 3.73 9.07 -13.10
C TRP A 47 2.52 8.16 -13.29
N GLY A 48 2.17 7.41 -12.25
CA GLY A 48 1.02 6.51 -12.26
C GLY A 48 0.58 6.18 -10.85
N ASP A 49 -0.67 5.84 -10.72
CA ASP A 49 -1.28 5.36 -9.49
C ASP A 49 -1.45 3.84 -9.51
N GLU A 50 -1.46 3.27 -8.32
CA GLU A 50 -1.80 1.87 -8.07
C GLU A 50 -3.02 1.87 -7.13
N VAL A 51 -4.14 1.31 -7.61
CA VAL A 51 -5.37 1.15 -6.82
C VAL A 51 -5.63 -0.34 -6.63
N GLU A 52 -5.78 -0.75 -5.39
CA GLU A 52 -6.15 -2.11 -5.05
C GLU A 52 -7.65 -2.20 -4.79
N TYR A 53 -8.23 -3.33 -5.17
CA TYR A 53 -9.66 -3.60 -5.08
C TYR A 53 -9.91 -4.94 -4.40
N MET A 54 -11.01 -5.01 -3.65
CA MET A 54 -11.56 -6.27 -3.12
C MET A 54 -12.73 -6.76 -3.95
N LEU A 55 -12.81 -8.06 -4.16
CA LEU A 55 -13.90 -8.75 -4.83
C LEU A 55 -14.85 -9.29 -3.77
N VAL A 56 -16.10 -8.85 -3.82
CA VAL A 56 -17.13 -9.23 -2.85
C VAL A 56 -18.36 -9.82 -3.54
N LYS A 57 -19.12 -10.63 -2.82
CA LYS A 57 -20.45 -11.12 -3.22
C LYS A 57 -21.48 -10.79 -2.17
N PHE A 58 -22.56 -10.17 -2.59
CA PHE A 58 -23.72 -9.85 -1.75
C PHE A 58 -24.75 -10.99 -1.77
N ASP A 59 -25.18 -11.39 -0.59
CA ASP A 59 -26.32 -12.25 -0.35
C ASP A 59 -27.44 -11.37 0.23
N HIS A 60 -28.30 -10.88 -0.66
CA HIS A 60 -29.33 -9.91 -0.33
C HIS A 60 -30.45 -10.51 0.54
N GLU A 61 -30.70 -11.82 0.41
CA GLU A 61 -31.73 -12.54 1.19
C GLU A 61 -31.28 -12.70 2.64
N ASN A 62 -30.04 -13.14 2.84
CA ASN A 62 -29.50 -13.42 4.17
C ASN A 62 -28.76 -12.23 4.80
N LYS A 63 -28.73 -11.07 4.13
CA LYS A 63 -28.00 -9.86 4.57
C LYS A 63 -26.53 -10.16 4.93
N LYS A 64 -25.82 -10.82 3.99
CA LYS A 64 -24.40 -11.16 4.14
C LYS A 64 -23.59 -10.65 2.95
N VAL A 65 -22.34 -10.31 3.21
CA VAL A 65 -21.35 -10.04 2.18
C VAL A 65 -20.07 -10.82 2.50
N ARG A 66 -19.47 -11.42 1.47
CA ARG A 66 -18.28 -12.26 1.60
C ARG A 66 -17.24 -11.86 0.56
N LEU A 67 -15.97 -12.04 0.91
CA LEU A 67 -14.85 -11.91 -0.04
C LEU A 67 -14.85 -13.12 -0.99
N VAL A 68 -14.75 -12.87 -2.29
CA VAL A 68 -14.75 -13.93 -3.31
C VAL A 68 -13.31 -14.25 -3.71
N LEU A 69 -12.91 -15.51 -3.55
CA LEU A 69 -11.55 -15.99 -3.85
C LEU A 69 -11.39 -16.28 -5.35
N CYS A 70 -11.61 -15.29 -6.20
CA CYS A 70 -11.58 -15.42 -7.67
C CYS A 70 -10.66 -14.40 -8.36
N GLY A 71 -9.76 -13.76 -7.62
CA GLY A 71 -8.88 -12.71 -8.18
C GLY A 71 -8.08 -13.18 -9.39
N GLU A 72 -7.54 -14.40 -9.36
CA GLU A 72 -6.79 -14.99 -10.48
C GLU A 72 -7.67 -15.20 -11.72
N GLU A 73 -8.89 -15.72 -11.55
CA GLU A 73 -9.84 -15.95 -12.65
C GLU A 73 -10.28 -14.63 -13.30
N VAL A 74 -10.50 -13.60 -12.46
CA VAL A 74 -10.81 -12.24 -12.91
C VAL A 74 -9.64 -11.65 -13.69
N LEU A 75 -8.42 -11.76 -13.19
CA LEU A 75 -7.21 -11.27 -13.86
C LEU A 75 -6.99 -11.95 -15.20
N GLN A 76 -7.12 -13.28 -15.27
CA GLN A 76 -6.99 -14.03 -16.53
C GLN A 76 -8.03 -13.54 -17.55
N THR A 77 -9.27 -13.35 -17.13
CA THR A 77 -10.34 -12.88 -18.02
C THR A 77 -10.10 -11.45 -18.52
N LEU A 78 -9.54 -10.56 -17.67
CA LEU A 78 -9.19 -9.20 -18.05
C LEU A 78 -8.03 -9.18 -19.06
N GLN A 79 -7.01 -10.04 -18.86
CA GLN A 79 -5.87 -10.18 -19.77
C GLN A 79 -6.30 -10.75 -21.11
N ASP A 80 -7.10 -11.83 -21.14
CA ASP A 80 -7.61 -12.46 -22.36
C ASP A 80 -8.47 -11.51 -23.21
N LYS A 81 -9.29 -10.66 -22.58
CA LYS A 81 -10.04 -9.63 -23.29
C LYS A 81 -9.14 -8.62 -23.99
N GLY A 82 -8.03 -8.28 -23.35
CA GLY A 82 -7.04 -7.38 -23.89
C GLY A 82 -6.30 -7.97 -25.10
N GLU A 83 -5.87 -9.22 -25.05
CA GLU A 83 -5.13 -9.89 -26.12
C GLU A 83 -5.95 -10.08 -27.39
N LYS A 84 -7.27 -10.29 -27.29
CA LYS A 84 -8.18 -10.43 -28.45
C LYS A 84 -8.30 -9.16 -29.30
N VAL A 85 -7.94 -7.99 -28.77
CA VAL A 85 -8.04 -6.73 -29.52
C VAL A 85 -6.84 -6.46 -30.43
N ASN A 86 -5.64 -6.87 -30.08
CA ASN A 86 -4.44 -6.97 -30.96
C ASN A 86 -3.18 -7.33 -30.14
N PRO A 87 -2.57 -8.53 -30.26
CA PRO A 87 -1.45 -8.94 -29.40
C PRO A 87 -0.20 -8.07 -29.51
N LYS A 88 0.03 -7.43 -30.67
CA LYS A 88 1.21 -6.55 -30.89
C LYS A 88 1.01 -5.11 -30.46
N LEU A 89 -0.24 -4.64 -30.39
CA LEU A 89 -0.60 -3.29 -29.96
C LEU A 89 -1.04 -3.25 -28.48
N PHE A 90 -1.36 -4.39 -27.88
CA PHE A 90 -1.95 -4.47 -26.54
C PHE A 90 -1.06 -3.85 -25.47
N CYS A 91 0.24 -4.16 -25.46
CA CYS A 91 1.19 -3.57 -24.49
C CYS A 91 1.43 -2.06 -24.68
N LEU A 92 1.06 -1.49 -25.84
CA LEU A 92 1.34 -0.10 -26.18
C LEU A 92 0.10 0.81 -26.16
N SER A 93 -1.11 0.27 -26.07
CA SER A 93 -2.34 1.08 -26.25
C SER A 93 -3.50 0.78 -25.31
N HIS A 94 -3.42 -0.29 -24.46
CA HIS A 94 -4.53 -0.56 -23.53
C HIS A 94 -4.50 0.47 -22.39
N PRO A 95 -5.64 1.09 -22.06
CA PRO A 95 -5.68 2.17 -21.05
C PRO A 95 -5.49 1.73 -19.61
N THR A 96 -5.54 0.42 -19.34
CA THR A 96 -5.49 -0.16 -18.00
C THR A 96 -4.56 -1.36 -17.98
N LEU A 97 -3.93 -1.60 -16.83
CA LEU A 97 -3.09 -2.77 -16.59
C LEU A 97 -3.48 -3.38 -15.24
N TRP A 98 -3.57 -4.72 -15.19
CA TRP A 98 -4.03 -5.48 -14.05
C TRP A 98 -2.95 -6.42 -13.53
N ARG A 99 -2.83 -6.53 -12.20
CA ARG A 99 -1.85 -7.37 -11.52
C ARG A 99 -2.46 -8.10 -10.34
N PRO A 100 -1.89 -9.28 -9.98
CA PRO A 100 -2.29 -9.97 -8.78
C PRO A 100 -1.82 -9.24 -7.52
N GLU A 101 -2.59 -9.33 -6.45
CA GLU A 101 -2.25 -8.91 -5.10
C GLU A 101 -2.25 -10.07 -4.12
N TYR A 102 -1.87 -9.79 -2.85
CA TYR A 102 -1.67 -10.80 -1.80
C TYR A 102 -2.90 -11.67 -1.56
N GLY A 103 -4.08 -11.08 -1.49
CA GLY A 103 -5.32 -11.82 -1.26
C GLY A 103 -5.88 -12.43 -2.55
N SER A 104 -6.34 -13.69 -2.53
CA SER A 104 -7.09 -14.31 -3.63
C SER A 104 -8.38 -13.55 -4.00
N TYR A 105 -8.81 -12.66 -3.12
CA TYR A 105 -9.96 -11.78 -3.29
C TYR A 105 -9.57 -10.36 -3.72
N MET A 106 -8.32 -10.14 -4.10
CA MET A 106 -7.78 -8.83 -4.45
C MET A 106 -7.27 -8.79 -5.89
N ILE A 107 -7.39 -7.62 -6.51
CA ILE A 107 -6.74 -7.27 -7.78
C ILE A 107 -6.18 -5.86 -7.70
N GLU A 108 -5.06 -5.60 -8.37
CA GLU A 108 -4.46 -4.27 -8.50
C GLU A 108 -4.67 -3.75 -9.92
N GLY A 109 -5.11 -2.50 -10.03
CA GLY A 109 -5.25 -1.81 -11.31
C GLY A 109 -4.37 -0.57 -11.39
N THR A 110 -3.65 -0.43 -12.50
CA THR A 110 -2.82 0.74 -12.82
C THR A 110 -3.24 1.32 -14.17
N PRO A 111 -2.89 2.60 -14.51
CA PRO A 111 -2.99 3.04 -15.88
C PRO A 111 -2.09 2.17 -16.77
N GLY A 112 -2.55 1.85 -17.97
CA GLY A 112 -1.80 1.03 -18.94
C GLY A 112 -0.52 1.70 -19.44
N GLN A 113 -0.51 3.04 -19.43
CA GLN A 113 0.67 3.86 -19.69
C GLN A 113 0.79 4.93 -18.61
N PRO A 114 2.01 5.34 -18.25
CA PRO A 114 2.20 6.43 -17.30
C PRO A 114 1.53 7.71 -17.81
N TYR A 115 0.96 8.49 -16.90
CA TYR A 115 0.53 9.86 -17.20
C TYR A 115 1.75 10.74 -17.50
N GLY A 116 1.55 11.73 -18.37
CA GLY A 116 2.61 12.66 -18.76
C GLY A 116 2.78 13.85 -17.82
N GLY A 117 3.66 14.77 -18.22
CA GLY A 117 3.99 15.97 -17.45
C GLY A 117 3.09 17.19 -17.70
N THR A 118 2.10 17.12 -18.60
CA THR A 118 1.22 18.26 -18.88
C THR A 118 0.12 18.40 -17.82
N MET A 119 -0.39 19.62 -17.64
CA MET A 119 -1.45 19.84 -16.65
C MET A 119 -2.77 19.15 -17.05
N SER A 120 -3.04 18.99 -18.36
CA SER A 120 -4.22 18.29 -18.88
C SER A 120 -4.28 16.81 -18.48
N GLU A 121 -3.14 16.17 -18.21
CA GLU A 121 -3.11 14.77 -17.73
C GLU A 121 -3.84 14.58 -16.41
N PHE A 122 -3.92 15.62 -15.57
CA PHE A 122 -4.67 15.55 -14.31
C PHE A 122 -6.17 15.33 -14.52
N ASN A 123 -6.73 15.67 -15.68
CA ASN A 123 -8.13 15.41 -16.02
C ASN A 123 -8.39 13.93 -16.32
N THR A 124 -7.38 13.18 -16.72
CA THR A 124 -7.54 11.80 -17.20
C THR A 124 -7.56 10.76 -16.06
N VAL A 125 -7.10 11.14 -14.88
CA VAL A 125 -6.91 10.22 -13.73
C VAL A 125 -8.22 9.59 -13.29
N GLN A 126 -9.24 10.40 -13.01
CA GLN A 126 -10.54 9.91 -12.56
C GLN A 126 -11.23 9.05 -13.63
N ASP A 127 -11.12 9.42 -14.89
CA ASP A 127 -11.71 8.64 -15.99
C ASP A 127 -10.99 7.31 -16.16
N ASN A 128 -9.67 7.27 -16.00
CA ASN A 128 -8.92 6.03 -16.01
C ASN A 128 -9.30 5.11 -14.83
N MET A 129 -9.40 5.65 -13.60
CA MET A 129 -9.86 4.88 -12.43
C MET A 129 -11.28 4.35 -12.62
N ARG A 130 -12.20 5.18 -13.13
CA ARG A 130 -13.57 4.77 -13.47
C ARG A 130 -13.57 3.65 -14.50
N LYS A 131 -12.75 3.74 -15.54
CA LYS A 131 -12.61 2.70 -16.55
C LYS A 131 -12.11 1.39 -15.95
N ARG A 132 -11.08 1.43 -15.11
CA ARG A 132 -10.62 0.24 -14.36
C ARG A 132 -11.76 -0.41 -13.58
N ARG A 133 -12.53 0.37 -12.81
CA ARG A 133 -13.68 -0.15 -12.05
C ARG A 133 -14.74 -0.77 -12.97
N GLN A 134 -15.04 -0.15 -14.10
CA GLN A 134 -15.99 -0.68 -15.09
C GLN A 134 -15.50 -1.96 -15.75
N GLU A 135 -14.23 -2.04 -16.12
CA GLU A 135 -13.62 -3.23 -16.69
C GLU A 135 -13.66 -4.40 -15.70
N ALA A 136 -13.22 -4.21 -14.46
CA ALA A 136 -13.29 -5.23 -13.43
C ALA A 136 -14.75 -5.67 -13.18
N ALA A 137 -15.69 -4.74 -13.05
CA ALA A 137 -17.10 -5.06 -12.85
C ALA A 137 -17.71 -5.84 -14.03
N SER A 138 -17.22 -5.61 -15.27
CA SER A 138 -17.75 -6.27 -16.48
C SER A 138 -17.45 -7.77 -16.57
N VAL A 139 -16.58 -8.30 -15.74
CA VAL A 139 -16.19 -9.73 -15.72
C VAL A 139 -16.72 -10.46 -14.48
N LEU A 140 -17.37 -9.74 -13.57
CA LEU A 140 -17.93 -10.30 -12.35
C LEU A 140 -19.30 -10.94 -12.62
N LYS A 141 -19.66 -11.89 -11.76
CA LYS A 141 -20.95 -12.61 -11.79
C LYS A 141 -22.03 -11.79 -11.09
N GLU A 142 -23.25 -12.26 -11.18
CA GLU A 142 -24.40 -11.64 -10.52
C GLU A 142 -24.17 -11.50 -9.01
N ASN A 143 -24.54 -10.34 -8.47
CA ASN A 143 -24.34 -9.95 -7.07
C ASN A 143 -22.87 -9.88 -6.61
N GLU A 144 -21.90 -9.98 -7.52
CA GLU A 144 -20.51 -9.70 -7.23
C GLU A 144 -20.19 -8.22 -7.53
N ALA A 145 -19.27 -7.66 -6.77
CA ALA A 145 -18.83 -6.28 -6.97
C ALA A 145 -17.33 -6.11 -6.69
N VAL A 146 -16.75 -5.11 -7.34
CA VAL A 146 -15.40 -4.62 -7.06
C VAL A 146 -15.48 -3.42 -6.12
N CYS A 147 -14.86 -3.51 -4.95
CA CYS A 147 -14.92 -2.50 -3.91
C CYS A 147 -13.55 -1.92 -3.60
N THR A 148 -13.48 -0.61 -3.43
CA THR A 148 -12.31 0.10 -2.90
C THR A 148 -12.50 0.38 -1.41
N VAL A 149 -12.46 -0.69 -0.60
CA VAL A 149 -12.51 -0.66 0.86
C VAL A 149 -11.15 -1.12 1.37
N THR A 150 -10.53 -0.34 2.24
CA THR A 150 -9.17 -0.65 2.71
C THR A 150 -9.11 -1.92 3.52
N SER A 151 -9.92 -2.03 4.58
CA SER A 151 -10.00 -3.19 5.45
C SER A 151 -11.42 -3.77 5.41
N PHE A 152 -11.57 -5.05 5.01
CA PHE A 152 -12.87 -5.71 5.09
C PHE A 152 -13.24 -5.96 6.55
N PRO A 153 -14.35 -5.41 7.07
CA PRO A 153 -14.62 -5.38 8.52
C PRO A 153 -14.61 -6.75 9.20
N ARG A 154 -15.06 -7.79 8.50
CA ARG A 154 -15.12 -9.17 9.02
C ARG A 154 -14.03 -10.10 8.46
N LEU A 155 -12.92 -9.54 7.96
CA LEU A 155 -11.75 -10.34 7.57
C LEU A 155 -11.31 -11.22 8.75
N GLY A 156 -11.21 -12.54 8.55
CA GLY A 156 -10.86 -13.50 9.58
C GLY A 156 -11.99 -13.95 10.50
N CYS A 157 -13.24 -13.49 10.30
CA CYS A 157 -14.41 -14.03 10.98
C CYS A 157 -14.90 -15.33 10.31
N PRO A 158 -15.55 -16.24 11.02
CA PRO A 158 -16.08 -17.46 10.42
C PRO A 158 -16.93 -17.18 9.17
N GLY A 159 -16.63 -17.88 8.07
CA GLY A 159 -17.39 -17.80 6.82
C GLY A 159 -17.26 -16.47 6.05
N PHE A 160 -16.20 -15.71 6.23
CA PHE A 160 -15.97 -14.42 5.53
C PHE A 160 -15.59 -14.59 4.05
N THR A 161 -15.27 -15.80 3.60
CA THR A 161 -14.89 -16.11 2.21
C THR A 161 -15.95 -16.85 1.43
N LEU A 162 -15.87 -16.77 0.09
CA LEU A 162 -16.62 -17.59 -0.85
C LEU A 162 -15.65 -18.10 -1.95
N PRO A 163 -15.45 -19.41 -2.12
CA PRO A 163 -16.01 -20.50 -1.31
C PRO A 163 -15.65 -20.37 0.19
N LYS A 164 -16.45 -21.00 1.04
CA LYS A 164 -16.16 -21.03 2.47
C LYS A 164 -14.89 -21.85 2.71
N CYS A 165 -13.89 -21.23 3.29
CA CYS A 165 -12.64 -21.86 3.72
C CYS A 165 -12.50 -21.72 5.23
N GLU A 166 -11.93 -22.74 5.86
CA GLU A 166 -11.68 -22.72 7.30
C GLU A 166 -10.17 -22.58 7.56
N PRO A 167 -9.76 -21.72 8.48
CA PRO A 167 -8.36 -21.59 8.83
C PRO A 167 -7.82 -22.88 9.45
N THR A 168 -6.56 -23.19 9.16
CA THR A 168 -5.86 -24.36 9.70
C THR A 168 -4.64 -23.93 10.49
N ALA A 169 -4.71 -24.10 11.82
CA ALA A 169 -3.62 -23.79 12.74
C ALA A 169 -2.57 -24.91 12.83
N VAL A 170 -2.54 -25.84 11.87
CA VAL A 170 -1.62 -26.99 11.86
C VAL A 170 -0.32 -26.71 11.12
N GLU A 171 0.72 -27.49 11.44
CA GLU A 171 1.98 -27.44 10.70
C GLU A 171 1.81 -27.81 9.23
N GLY A 172 2.61 -27.19 8.36
CA GLY A 172 2.59 -27.41 6.92
C GLY A 172 1.91 -26.31 6.11
N GLY A 173 0.99 -25.53 6.69
CA GLY A 173 0.38 -24.37 6.05
C GLY A 173 1.30 -23.14 5.98
N ALA A 174 0.96 -22.16 5.14
CA ALA A 174 1.70 -20.92 5.05
C ALA A 174 1.48 -20.03 6.29
N SER A 175 0.22 -19.78 6.64
CA SER A 175 -0.17 -18.87 7.74
C SER A 175 -0.11 -19.51 9.13
N LYS A 176 -0.51 -20.76 9.26
CA LYS A 176 -0.75 -21.43 10.56
C LYS A 176 -1.69 -20.58 11.46
N SER A 177 -2.66 -19.92 10.86
CA SER A 177 -3.52 -18.94 11.54
C SER A 177 -4.74 -19.60 12.17
N LEU A 178 -5.21 -19.01 13.28
CA LEU A 178 -6.51 -19.34 13.87
C LEU A 178 -7.68 -18.75 13.08
N PHE A 179 -7.44 -17.76 12.22
CA PHE A 179 -8.50 -16.93 11.66
C PHE A 179 -8.43 -16.81 10.14
N PHE A 180 -7.22 -16.90 9.54
CA PHE A 180 -6.98 -16.61 8.12
C PHE A 180 -6.63 -17.91 7.38
N PRO A 181 -7.53 -18.41 6.48
CA PRO A 181 -7.28 -19.63 5.71
C PRO A 181 -6.23 -19.38 4.61
N ASP A 182 -5.39 -20.37 4.33
CA ASP A 182 -4.34 -20.25 3.30
C ASP A 182 -4.93 -20.09 1.88
N GLU A 183 -6.14 -20.58 1.63
CA GLU A 183 -6.87 -20.40 0.36
C GLU A 183 -7.21 -18.92 0.07
N ALA A 184 -7.24 -18.08 1.09
CA ALA A 184 -7.41 -16.64 0.93
C ALA A 184 -6.12 -15.93 0.48
N ILE A 185 -4.97 -16.61 0.47
CA ILE A 185 -3.72 -16.13 -0.13
C ILE A 185 -3.77 -16.38 -1.63
N ASN A 186 -3.31 -15.43 -2.43
CA ASN A 186 -3.18 -15.58 -3.89
C ASN A 186 -2.31 -16.80 -4.23
N LYS A 187 -2.70 -17.55 -5.25
CA LYS A 187 -2.04 -18.80 -5.65
C LYS A 187 -0.64 -18.61 -6.24
N HIS A 188 -0.26 -17.39 -6.62
CA HIS A 188 1.11 -17.14 -7.07
C HIS A 188 2.10 -17.52 -5.95
N PRO A 189 3.12 -18.37 -6.23
CA PRO A 189 3.95 -18.98 -5.19
C PRO A 189 4.69 -17.97 -4.31
N ARG A 190 4.94 -16.75 -4.80
CA ARG A 190 5.56 -15.67 -4.01
C ARG A 190 4.81 -15.41 -2.71
N PHE A 191 3.48 -15.33 -2.71
CA PHE A 191 2.71 -14.84 -1.56
C PHE A 191 2.67 -15.86 -0.41
N SER A 192 2.41 -17.14 -0.73
CA SER A 192 2.43 -18.20 0.27
C SER A 192 3.85 -18.45 0.82
N THR A 193 4.87 -18.36 -0.04
CA THR A 193 6.27 -18.49 0.36
C THR A 193 6.70 -17.33 1.27
N LEU A 194 6.33 -16.10 0.92
CA LEU A 194 6.60 -14.93 1.75
C LEU A 194 5.98 -15.08 3.15
N THR A 195 4.70 -15.47 3.21
CA THR A 195 3.99 -15.72 4.47
C THR A 195 4.69 -16.77 5.33
N ARG A 196 5.03 -17.92 4.73
CA ARG A 196 5.72 -19.03 5.41
C ARG A 196 7.11 -18.62 5.89
N ASN A 197 7.88 -17.97 5.03
CA ASN A 197 9.27 -17.64 5.32
C ASN A 197 9.39 -16.51 6.36
N ILE A 198 8.46 -15.55 6.42
CA ILE A 198 8.37 -14.59 7.53
C ILE A 198 8.19 -15.32 8.86
N ARG A 199 7.24 -16.25 8.94
CA ARG A 199 6.97 -17.01 10.16
C ARG A 199 8.16 -17.88 10.58
N HIS A 200 8.77 -18.60 9.63
CA HIS A 200 9.93 -19.46 9.91
C HIS A 200 11.17 -18.64 10.30
N ARG A 201 11.44 -17.52 9.63
CA ARG A 201 12.52 -16.61 10.00
C ARG A 201 12.34 -16.05 11.40
N ARG A 202 11.14 -15.60 11.71
CA ARG A 202 10.78 -15.05 13.03
C ARG A 202 10.88 -16.10 14.14
N GLY A 203 10.65 -17.39 13.83
CA GLY A 203 10.60 -18.51 14.76
C GLY A 203 9.29 -18.63 15.54
N GLU A 204 8.32 -17.77 15.27
CA GLU A 204 6.97 -17.74 15.86
C GLU A 204 5.98 -17.07 14.88
N LYS A 205 4.68 -17.21 15.13
CA LYS A 205 3.68 -16.47 14.35
C LYS A 205 3.88 -14.95 14.50
N VAL A 206 3.45 -14.19 13.49
CA VAL A 206 3.33 -12.74 13.64
C VAL A 206 2.28 -12.43 14.71
N VAL A 207 2.48 -11.36 15.44
CA VAL A 207 1.61 -10.94 16.54
C VAL A 207 1.09 -9.53 16.25
N ILE A 208 -0.20 -9.44 15.97
CA ILE A 208 -0.86 -8.18 15.69
C ILE A 208 -1.86 -7.93 16.81
N ASN A 209 -1.63 -6.90 17.60
CA ASN A 209 -2.52 -6.45 18.66
C ASN A 209 -3.00 -5.04 18.32
N VAL A 210 -4.29 -4.90 18.01
CA VAL A 210 -4.92 -3.61 17.69
C VAL A 210 -5.82 -3.21 18.87
N PRO A 211 -5.67 -2.01 19.45
CA PRO A 211 -6.53 -1.61 20.56
C PRO A 211 -8.00 -1.62 20.13
N ILE A 212 -8.85 -2.25 20.95
CA ILE A 212 -10.29 -2.25 20.72
C ILE A 212 -10.88 -0.91 21.13
N PHE A 213 -11.83 -0.41 20.34
CA PHE A 213 -12.61 0.77 20.74
C PHE A 213 -13.44 0.44 21.99
N LYS A 214 -13.34 1.28 23.03
CA LYS A 214 -14.09 1.11 24.27
C LYS A 214 -15.44 1.81 24.17
N ASP A 215 -16.46 1.08 23.75
CA ASP A 215 -17.84 1.57 23.75
C ASP A 215 -18.56 1.18 25.05
N LYS A 216 -19.77 1.65 25.21
CA LYS A 216 -20.56 1.58 26.45
C LYS A 216 -20.71 0.16 27.00
N ASN A 217 -20.88 -0.83 26.13
CA ASN A 217 -21.11 -2.23 26.50
C ASN A 217 -19.89 -3.13 26.18
N THR A 218 -18.76 -2.54 25.78
CA THR A 218 -17.54 -3.30 25.55
C THR A 218 -17.02 -3.84 26.88
N PRO A 219 -16.76 -5.15 27.01
CA PRO A 219 -16.18 -5.71 28.24
C PRO A 219 -14.89 -5.00 28.63
N SER A 220 -14.70 -4.77 29.94
CA SER A 220 -13.47 -4.15 30.46
C SER A 220 -12.97 -4.91 31.70
N PRO A 221 -11.83 -5.61 31.63
CA PRO A 221 -10.99 -5.76 30.43
C PRO A 221 -11.66 -6.62 29.35
N PHE A 222 -11.41 -6.29 28.07
CA PHE A 222 -11.75 -7.16 26.94
C PHE A 222 -10.67 -8.25 26.86
N ILE A 223 -11.09 -9.52 27.03
CA ILE A 223 -10.20 -10.69 26.99
C ILE A 223 -10.85 -11.73 26.09
N GLU A 224 -10.11 -12.14 25.06
CA GLU A 224 -10.53 -13.22 24.17
C GLU A 224 -10.01 -14.58 24.64
N THR A 225 -10.78 -15.63 24.37
CA THR A 225 -10.34 -17.02 24.58
C THR A 225 -10.16 -17.70 23.24
N PHE A 226 -9.04 -18.43 23.11
CA PHE A 226 -8.65 -19.08 21.85
C PHE A 226 -8.59 -20.59 22.09
N PRO A 227 -9.62 -21.36 21.68
CA PRO A 227 -9.55 -22.82 21.75
C PRO A 227 -8.61 -23.35 20.65
N ASN A 228 -7.90 -24.44 20.95
CA ASN A 228 -7.12 -25.24 19.99
C ASN A 228 -5.86 -24.56 19.40
N ASP A 229 -5.12 -23.80 20.19
CA ASP A 229 -3.89 -23.15 19.76
C ASP A 229 -2.64 -23.47 20.59
N ASP A 230 -2.68 -24.50 21.41
CA ASP A 230 -1.64 -24.88 22.37
C ASP A 230 -1.19 -23.73 23.31
N GLY A 231 -2.03 -22.69 23.44
CA GLY A 231 -1.80 -21.52 24.26
C GLY A 231 -0.88 -20.47 23.63
N GLU A 232 -0.57 -20.56 22.35
CA GLU A 232 0.27 -19.56 21.64
C GLU A 232 -0.45 -18.20 21.55
N ALA A 233 -1.72 -18.18 21.08
CA ALA A 233 -2.52 -16.97 21.02
C ALA A 233 -2.81 -16.37 22.40
N ALA A 234 -3.10 -17.20 23.40
CA ALA A 234 -3.33 -16.74 24.77
C ALA A 234 -2.12 -16.01 25.38
N LYS A 235 -0.90 -16.39 24.98
CA LYS A 235 0.34 -15.71 25.41
C LYS A 235 0.61 -14.44 24.63
N ALA A 236 0.19 -14.38 23.37
CA ALA A 236 0.47 -13.28 22.45
C ALA A 236 -0.58 -12.16 22.50
N ALA A 237 -1.85 -12.51 22.76
CA ALA A 237 -2.95 -11.56 22.85
C ALA A 237 -2.83 -10.70 24.12
N LYS A 238 -3.13 -9.41 23.96
CA LYS A 238 -3.14 -8.45 25.06
C LYS A 238 -4.58 -8.17 25.52
N PRO A 239 -4.83 -7.98 26.83
CA PRO A 239 -6.10 -7.44 27.29
C PRO A 239 -6.40 -6.09 26.63
N ASP A 240 -7.67 -5.86 26.25
CA ASP A 240 -8.14 -4.66 25.57
C ASP A 240 -7.63 -4.46 24.13
N TYR A 241 -7.19 -5.56 23.49
CA TYR A 241 -6.74 -5.57 22.11
C TYR A 241 -7.45 -6.66 21.29
N ILE A 242 -7.66 -6.38 20.02
CA ILE A 242 -8.06 -7.34 18.99
C ILE A 242 -6.79 -8.06 18.55
N TYR A 243 -6.73 -9.37 18.76
CA TYR A 243 -5.58 -10.19 18.39
C TYR A 243 -5.74 -10.77 16.98
N MET A 244 -4.67 -10.74 16.19
CA MET A 244 -4.57 -11.35 14.86
C MET A 244 -3.18 -11.95 14.67
N ASP A 245 -3.08 -13.01 13.86
CA ASP A 245 -1.91 -13.90 13.84
C ASP A 245 -1.38 -14.26 12.44
N ALA A 246 -1.77 -13.50 11.40
CA ALA A 246 -1.39 -13.81 10.03
C ALA A 246 -1.04 -12.57 9.22
N MET A 247 -0.14 -12.75 8.25
CA MET A 247 0.23 -11.72 7.26
C MET A 247 -0.99 -11.17 6.50
N GLY A 248 -2.01 -11.99 6.27
CA GLY A 248 -3.22 -11.61 5.55
C GLY A 248 -4.03 -10.49 6.21
N PHE A 249 -3.91 -10.28 7.52
CA PHE A 249 -4.57 -9.17 8.20
C PHE A 249 -3.97 -7.80 7.88
N GLY A 250 -2.74 -7.77 7.39
CA GLY A 250 -2.09 -6.56 6.91
C GLY A 250 -2.07 -6.49 5.38
N MET A 251 -1.38 -7.43 4.74
CA MET A 251 -1.23 -7.45 3.28
C MET A 251 -2.53 -7.76 2.53
N GLY A 252 -3.56 -8.24 3.21
CA GLY A 252 -4.91 -8.41 2.68
C GLY A 252 -5.77 -7.14 2.71
N ASN A 253 -5.20 -5.99 3.02
CA ASN A 253 -5.85 -4.68 2.98
C ASN A 253 -5.48 -3.93 1.69
N CYS A 254 -6.43 -3.20 1.13
CA CYS A 254 -6.21 -2.39 -0.07
C CYS A 254 -5.53 -1.06 0.24
N CYS A 255 -4.70 -0.58 -0.69
CA CYS A 255 -4.05 0.72 -0.60
C CYS A 255 -4.16 1.54 -1.89
N LEU A 256 -3.70 2.79 -1.79
CA LEU A 256 -3.51 3.72 -2.90
C LEU A 256 -2.06 4.18 -2.89
N GLN A 257 -1.34 3.95 -3.98
CA GLN A 257 0.05 4.37 -4.11
C GLN A 257 0.25 5.20 -5.37
N VAL A 258 1.32 6.02 -5.38
CA VAL A 258 1.70 6.85 -6.53
C VAL A 258 3.20 6.73 -6.75
N THR A 259 3.59 6.34 -7.94
CA THR A 259 4.97 6.33 -8.38
C THR A 259 5.20 7.44 -9.42
N PHE A 260 6.27 8.21 -9.28
CA PHE A 260 6.64 9.25 -10.24
C PHE A 260 8.13 9.24 -10.53
N GLN A 261 8.47 9.53 -11.78
CA GLN A 261 9.82 9.63 -12.31
C GLN A 261 10.33 11.05 -12.13
N ALA A 262 11.54 11.18 -11.57
CA ALA A 262 12.26 12.42 -11.46
C ALA A 262 13.20 12.65 -12.66
N CYS A 263 13.65 13.88 -12.89
CA CYS A 263 14.54 14.19 -13.99
C CYS A 263 15.98 13.67 -13.76
N SER A 264 16.34 13.37 -12.52
CA SER A 264 17.66 12.88 -12.12
C SER A 264 17.62 12.16 -10.79
N ILE A 265 18.69 11.47 -10.43
CA ILE A 265 18.86 10.84 -9.11
C ILE A 265 18.78 11.87 -7.97
N SER A 266 19.39 13.05 -8.14
CA SER A 266 19.38 14.13 -7.13
C SER A 266 17.98 14.68 -6.89
N GLU A 267 17.19 14.86 -7.96
CA GLU A 267 15.79 15.27 -7.85
C GLU A 267 14.94 14.20 -7.17
N ALA A 268 15.14 12.92 -7.50
CA ALA A 268 14.44 11.82 -6.86
C ALA A 268 14.71 11.78 -5.34
N ARG A 269 15.96 11.95 -4.93
CA ARG A 269 16.36 12.00 -3.50
C ARG A 269 15.75 13.20 -2.78
N TYR A 270 15.75 14.36 -3.41
CA TYR A 270 15.12 15.56 -2.87
C TYR A 270 13.62 15.39 -2.67
N LEU A 271 12.91 14.87 -3.69
CA LEU A 271 11.48 14.58 -3.58
C LEU A 271 11.17 13.51 -2.52
N TYR A 272 12.00 12.47 -2.42
CA TYR A 272 11.86 11.45 -1.39
C TYR A 272 11.83 12.09 0.00
N ASP A 273 12.81 12.96 0.30
CA ASP A 273 12.91 13.60 1.61
C ASP A 273 11.75 14.55 1.89
N GLN A 274 11.41 15.40 0.92
CA GLN A 274 10.35 16.39 1.11
C GLN A 274 8.98 15.74 1.30
N LEU A 275 8.70 14.67 0.56
CA LEU A 275 7.42 13.96 0.68
C LEU A 275 7.34 13.07 1.92
N ALA A 276 8.47 12.61 2.45
CA ALA A 276 8.50 11.81 3.67
C ALA A 276 7.87 12.56 4.85
N THR A 277 8.06 13.88 4.96
CA THR A 277 7.48 14.73 6.00
C THR A 277 5.95 14.86 5.88
N ILE A 278 5.42 14.65 4.69
CA ILE A 278 3.98 14.75 4.40
C ILE A 278 3.26 13.40 4.61
N CYS A 279 4.00 12.29 4.64
CA CYS A 279 3.41 10.94 4.77
C CYS A 279 2.43 10.80 5.94
N PRO A 280 2.74 11.19 7.19
CA PRO A 280 1.82 11.03 8.30
C PRO A 280 0.56 11.92 8.15
N ILE A 281 0.68 13.09 7.54
CA ILE A 281 -0.45 13.99 7.29
C ILE A 281 -1.41 13.37 6.29
N VAL A 282 -0.91 12.88 5.16
CA VAL A 282 -1.74 12.27 4.11
C VAL A 282 -2.32 10.94 4.58
N MET A 283 -1.58 10.17 5.38
CA MET A 283 -2.10 8.96 6.04
C MET A 283 -3.32 9.29 6.92
N ALA A 284 -3.24 10.32 7.75
CA ALA A 284 -4.35 10.75 8.60
C ALA A 284 -5.54 11.26 7.78
N LEU A 285 -5.30 12.02 6.71
CA LEU A 285 -6.36 12.53 5.83
C LEU A 285 -7.07 11.44 5.04
N SER A 286 -6.35 10.38 4.65
CA SER A 286 -6.89 9.24 3.89
C SER A 286 -7.40 8.10 4.76
N ALA A 287 -7.35 8.19 6.07
CA ALA A 287 -7.70 7.14 7.01
C ALA A 287 -9.04 6.45 6.68
N ALA A 288 -9.01 5.10 6.54
CA ALA A 288 -10.15 4.31 6.08
C ALA A 288 -10.23 2.89 6.69
N SER A 289 -9.55 2.62 7.82
CA SER A 289 -9.41 1.28 8.41
C SER A 289 -9.81 1.23 9.88
N PRO A 290 -11.10 1.45 10.23
CA PRO A 290 -11.52 1.46 11.63
C PRO A 290 -11.94 0.09 12.17
N PHE A 291 -11.95 -0.97 11.36
CA PHE A 291 -12.48 -2.28 11.72
C PHE A 291 -11.50 -3.40 11.41
N TYR A 292 -11.34 -4.32 12.37
CA TYR A 292 -10.49 -5.49 12.22
C TYR A 292 -11.14 -6.71 12.88
N ARG A 293 -11.15 -7.82 12.16
CA ARG A 293 -11.63 -9.12 12.62
C ARG A 293 -12.99 -9.08 13.33
N GLY A 294 -13.93 -8.30 12.75
CA GLY A 294 -15.29 -8.17 13.26
C GLY A 294 -15.44 -7.26 14.48
N TYR A 295 -14.44 -6.44 14.79
CA TYR A 295 -14.49 -5.48 15.89
C TYR A 295 -14.24 -4.05 15.43
N VAL A 296 -14.80 -3.11 16.18
CA VAL A 296 -14.43 -1.69 16.09
C VAL A 296 -13.11 -1.49 16.82
N SER A 297 -12.11 -0.98 16.12
CA SER A 297 -10.80 -0.70 16.70
C SER A 297 -10.67 0.76 17.14
N ASP A 298 -9.69 1.08 17.95
CA ASP A 298 -9.36 2.46 18.36
C ASP A 298 -8.23 3.06 17.50
N ILE A 299 -8.13 2.60 16.23
CA ILE A 299 -7.25 3.14 15.22
C ILE A 299 -8.01 3.38 13.92
N ASP A 300 -7.52 4.29 13.08
CA ASP A 300 -8.17 4.67 11.82
C ASP A 300 -7.36 4.27 10.57
N CYS A 301 -6.09 3.86 10.75
CA CYS A 301 -5.15 3.56 9.66
C CYS A 301 -4.61 2.14 9.77
N ARG A 302 -4.36 1.51 8.61
CA ARG A 302 -3.83 0.15 8.50
C ARG A 302 -2.32 0.03 8.76
N TRP A 303 -1.55 1.13 8.73
CA TRP A 303 -0.08 1.10 8.67
C TRP A 303 0.56 0.26 9.77
N GLY A 304 0.16 0.47 11.03
CA GLY A 304 0.67 -0.32 12.16
C GLY A 304 0.28 -1.80 12.12
N VAL A 305 -0.90 -2.11 11.55
CA VAL A 305 -1.37 -3.49 11.39
C VAL A 305 -0.52 -4.23 10.35
N ILE A 306 -0.25 -3.59 9.21
CA ILE A 306 0.63 -4.19 8.18
C ILE A 306 2.05 -4.35 8.72
N SER A 307 2.58 -3.33 9.39
CA SER A 307 3.90 -3.39 10.03
C SER A 307 4.05 -4.62 10.92
N ALA A 308 3.08 -4.88 11.79
CA ALA A 308 3.07 -6.06 12.65
C ALA A 308 2.89 -7.38 11.87
N SER A 309 2.10 -7.36 10.79
CA SER A 309 1.76 -8.54 10.00
C SER A 309 2.90 -9.14 9.18
N VAL A 310 3.93 -8.35 8.90
CA VAL A 310 5.13 -8.74 8.14
C VAL A 310 6.41 -8.62 8.95
N ASP A 311 6.31 -8.48 10.27
CA ASP A 311 7.45 -8.37 11.16
C ASP A 311 8.16 -9.72 11.31
N ASP A 312 9.19 -9.92 10.50
CA ASP A 312 9.99 -11.13 10.43
C ASP A 312 11.16 -11.16 11.41
N ARG A 313 11.34 -10.08 12.20
CA ARG A 313 12.47 -9.98 13.16
C ARG A 313 12.41 -11.08 14.21
N THR A 314 13.56 -11.70 14.43
CA THR A 314 13.76 -12.70 15.51
C THR A 314 13.65 -12.04 16.89
N ARG A 315 13.58 -12.85 17.95
CA ARG A 315 13.62 -12.35 19.34
C ARG A 315 14.92 -11.61 19.65
N GLU A 316 16.05 -12.09 19.08
CA GLU A 316 17.34 -11.43 19.19
C GLU A 316 17.32 -10.05 18.53
N GLU A 317 16.88 -9.94 17.29
CA GLU A 317 16.80 -8.67 16.55
C GLU A 317 15.87 -7.65 17.21
N ARG A 318 14.78 -8.09 17.85
CA ARG A 318 13.85 -7.24 18.61
C ARG A 318 14.39 -6.80 19.99
N GLY A 319 15.53 -7.34 20.44
CA GLY A 319 16.11 -7.00 21.74
C GLY A 319 15.51 -7.76 22.93
N LEU A 320 14.73 -8.80 22.67
CA LEU A 320 14.12 -9.63 23.72
C LEU A 320 15.09 -10.69 24.25
N GLU A 321 16.14 -11.00 23.50
CA GLU A 321 17.21 -11.93 23.83
C GLU A 321 18.58 -11.36 23.43
N PRO A 322 19.69 -11.78 24.05
CA PRO A 322 21.03 -11.41 23.61
C PRO A 322 21.32 -11.86 22.17
N LEU A 323 22.06 -11.07 21.38
CA LEU A 323 22.52 -11.47 20.05
C LEU A 323 23.46 -12.67 20.14
N LYS A 324 23.13 -13.77 19.45
CA LYS A 324 23.93 -15.00 19.33
C LYS A 324 24.04 -15.48 17.90
N ASN A 325 22.92 -15.49 17.19
CA ASN A 325 22.77 -16.01 15.83
C ASN A 325 22.51 -14.89 14.82
N ASN A 326 22.04 -13.74 15.27
CA ASN A 326 21.80 -12.57 14.45
C ASN A 326 22.90 -11.52 14.67
N HIS A 327 23.19 -10.73 13.63
CA HIS A 327 24.26 -9.72 13.66
C HIS A 327 23.78 -8.37 14.20
N TYR A 328 22.49 -8.06 14.03
CA TYR A 328 21.96 -6.72 14.24
C TYR A 328 20.78 -6.69 15.23
N ARG A 329 20.70 -5.59 15.98
CA ARG A 329 19.46 -5.13 16.58
C ARG A 329 18.72 -4.30 15.54
N ILE A 330 17.47 -4.63 15.29
CA ILE A 330 16.67 -3.98 14.26
C ILE A 330 15.44 -3.37 14.95
N SER A 331 15.39 -2.04 15.02
CA SER A 331 14.40 -1.31 15.82
C SER A 331 12.99 -1.36 15.24
N LYS A 332 12.85 -1.48 13.90
CA LYS A 332 11.58 -1.44 13.18
C LYS A 332 11.33 -2.73 12.40
N SER A 333 10.04 -3.03 12.15
CA SER A 333 9.65 -3.98 11.10
C SER A 333 10.19 -3.55 9.74
N ARG A 334 10.23 -4.46 8.76
CA ARG A 334 10.55 -4.11 7.37
C ARG A 334 9.44 -3.29 6.67
N TYR A 335 8.28 -3.15 7.29
CA TYR A 335 7.20 -2.28 6.87
C TYR A 335 7.05 -1.18 7.94
N ASP A 336 7.56 0.03 7.67
CA ASP A 336 7.51 1.15 8.63
C ASP A 336 7.76 2.50 7.91
N SER A 337 7.99 3.57 8.68
CA SER A 337 8.46 4.86 8.15
C SER A 337 9.84 4.72 7.50
N ILE A 338 10.27 5.76 6.77
CA ILE A 338 11.65 5.85 6.29
C ILE A 338 12.63 5.81 7.46
N ASP A 339 13.86 5.40 7.20
CA ASP A 339 14.92 5.29 8.22
C ASP A 339 15.96 6.42 8.12
N SER A 340 16.14 7.01 6.95
CA SER A 340 17.03 8.13 6.72
C SER A 340 16.57 8.99 5.55
N TYR A 341 16.95 10.27 5.57
CA TYR A 341 16.86 11.17 4.43
C TYR A 341 18.00 10.91 3.46
N LEU A 342 17.79 11.17 2.17
CA LEU A 342 18.71 10.80 1.09
C LEU A 342 19.39 11.99 0.41
N SER A 343 18.88 13.21 0.59
CA SER A 343 19.43 14.41 -0.03
C SER A 343 20.30 15.20 0.96
N GLU A 344 21.19 16.03 0.43
CA GLU A 344 22.08 16.88 1.23
C GLU A 344 21.31 17.80 2.21
N CYS A 345 20.14 18.30 1.82
CA CYS A 345 19.33 19.13 2.70
C CYS A 345 18.75 18.35 3.89
N GLY A 346 18.58 17.02 3.75
CA GLY A 346 18.08 16.14 4.80
C GLY A 346 19.17 15.60 5.73
N GLU A 347 20.44 15.63 5.34
CA GLU A 347 21.56 15.00 6.07
C GLU A 347 21.61 15.42 7.55
N LYS A 348 21.46 16.68 7.84
CA LYS A 348 21.50 17.24 9.21
C LYS A 348 20.36 16.77 10.11
N TYR A 349 19.35 16.09 9.56
CA TYR A 349 18.23 15.51 10.29
C TYR A 349 18.35 13.98 10.43
N ASN A 350 19.42 13.38 9.90
CA ASN A 350 19.78 11.99 10.14
C ASN A 350 20.49 11.86 11.50
N ASP A 351 19.74 12.09 12.58
CA ASP A 351 20.23 12.17 13.96
C ASP A 351 20.09 10.86 14.74
N ILE A 352 19.65 9.79 14.08
CA ILE A 352 19.53 8.45 14.65
C ILE A 352 20.66 7.58 14.11
N ASP A 353 21.36 6.89 15.01
CA ASP A 353 22.35 5.86 14.62
C ASP A 353 21.65 4.75 13.84
N LEU A 354 21.84 4.75 12.53
CA LEU A 354 21.23 3.78 11.64
C LEU A 354 22.04 2.47 11.68
N THR A 355 21.36 1.36 11.94
CA THR A 355 21.95 0.04 11.79
C THR A 355 22.21 -0.25 10.32
N ILE A 356 23.48 -0.47 9.93
CA ILE A 356 23.89 -0.75 8.55
C ILE A 356 24.80 -1.96 8.48
N ASP A 357 24.86 -2.59 7.32
CA ASP A 357 25.93 -3.54 6.99
C ASP A 357 27.19 -2.75 6.62
N LYS A 358 28.21 -2.81 7.47
CA LYS A 358 29.43 -2.01 7.32
C LYS A 358 30.26 -2.41 6.11
N ASP A 359 30.33 -3.69 5.79
CA ASP A 359 31.11 -4.20 4.67
C ASP A 359 30.47 -3.75 3.34
N ILE A 360 29.15 -3.80 3.27
CA ILE A 360 28.39 -3.27 2.13
C ILE A 360 28.59 -1.75 2.02
N TYR A 361 28.47 -1.02 3.12
CA TYR A 361 28.67 0.43 3.14
C TYR A 361 30.06 0.82 2.63
N GLU A 362 31.12 0.21 3.15
CA GLU A 362 32.51 0.48 2.74
C GLU A 362 32.73 0.12 1.27
N HIS A 363 32.14 -0.99 0.81
CA HIS A 363 32.19 -1.35 -0.62
C HIS A 363 31.53 -0.28 -1.49
N LEU A 364 30.33 0.19 -1.14
CA LEU A 364 29.61 1.21 -1.89
C LEU A 364 30.39 2.55 -1.94
N ILE A 365 30.96 2.99 -0.82
CA ILE A 365 31.82 4.18 -0.76
C ILE A 365 33.05 4.04 -1.67
N LYS A 366 33.71 2.88 -1.63
CA LYS A 366 34.88 2.59 -2.50
C LYS A 366 34.52 2.65 -3.99
N GLU A 367 33.31 2.27 -4.34
CA GLU A 367 32.77 2.32 -5.71
C GLU A 367 32.24 3.70 -6.12
N GLY A 368 32.44 4.73 -5.26
CA GLY A 368 32.13 6.12 -5.54
C GLY A 368 30.67 6.52 -5.33
N ILE A 369 29.93 5.76 -4.54
CA ILE A 369 28.59 6.14 -4.08
C ILE A 369 28.74 7.08 -2.88
N ASP A 370 27.97 8.15 -2.84
CA ASP A 370 28.00 9.10 -1.73
C ASP A 370 27.48 8.48 -0.42
N HIS A 371 27.86 9.10 0.70
CA HIS A 371 27.58 8.64 2.05
C HIS A 371 26.09 8.32 2.28
N LEU A 372 25.17 9.22 1.91
CA LEU A 372 23.76 9.09 2.22
C LEU A 372 23.10 7.92 1.47
N LEU A 373 23.41 7.78 0.19
CA LEU A 373 22.90 6.68 -0.62
C LEU A 373 23.54 5.35 -0.20
N ALA A 374 24.84 5.33 0.07
CA ALA A 374 25.53 4.14 0.59
C ALA A 374 24.94 3.67 1.92
N GLN A 375 24.67 4.61 2.85
CA GLN A 375 24.06 4.33 4.13
C GLN A 375 22.64 3.75 3.96
N HIS A 376 21.82 4.32 3.09
CA HIS A 376 20.47 3.83 2.79
C HIS A 376 20.50 2.40 2.25
N ILE A 377 21.31 2.12 1.24
CA ILE A 377 21.41 0.78 0.65
C ILE A 377 21.94 -0.23 1.68
N ALA A 378 23.01 0.11 2.41
CA ALA A 378 23.57 -0.75 3.44
C ALA A 378 22.58 -1.04 4.59
N HIS A 379 21.66 -0.11 4.87
CA HIS A 379 20.57 -0.34 5.82
C HIS A 379 19.52 -1.31 5.27
N LEU A 380 19.08 -1.15 4.02
CA LEU A 380 18.13 -2.10 3.41
C LEU A 380 18.69 -3.53 3.43
N PHE A 381 19.99 -3.68 3.22
CA PHE A 381 20.68 -4.96 3.07
C PHE A 381 21.08 -5.65 4.39
N ILE A 382 20.78 -5.07 5.57
CA ILE A 382 20.83 -5.82 6.83
C ILE A 382 19.76 -6.92 6.89
N ARG A 383 18.74 -6.82 6.04
CA ARG A 383 17.62 -7.75 5.99
C ARG A 383 17.87 -8.92 5.05
N ASP A 384 17.33 -10.07 5.42
CA ASP A 384 17.40 -11.25 4.58
C ASP A 384 16.38 -11.18 3.42
N PRO A 385 16.71 -11.80 2.26
CA PRO A 385 15.70 -12.09 1.24
C PRO A 385 14.68 -13.08 1.82
N LEU A 386 13.41 -12.87 1.52
CA LEU A 386 12.32 -13.70 2.05
C LEU A 386 11.77 -14.69 1.03
N THR A 387 11.94 -14.40 -0.25
CA THR A 387 11.38 -15.20 -1.34
C THR A 387 12.44 -15.40 -2.40
N LEU A 388 12.87 -16.62 -2.60
CA LEU A 388 13.84 -16.98 -3.63
C LEU A 388 13.30 -18.17 -4.41
N PHE A 389 13.59 -18.20 -5.71
CA PHE A 389 13.23 -19.27 -6.62
C PHE A 389 14.49 -19.98 -7.11
N GLU A 390 14.46 -21.30 -7.22
CA GLU A 390 15.63 -22.11 -7.60
C GLU A 390 16.24 -21.64 -8.91
N GLU A 391 15.41 -21.33 -9.89
CA GLU A 391 15.81 -20.87 -11.23
C GLU A 391 16.38 -19.43 -11.26
N LYS A 392 16.27 -18.71 -10.14
CA LYS A 392 16.70 -17.32 -9.97
C LYS A 392 17.85 -17.16 -8.96
N ILE A 393 18.63 -18.22 -8.70
CA ILE A 393 19.81 -18.14 -7.83
C ILE A 393 21.00 -17.54 -8.59
N HIS A 394 21.21 -17.95 -9.83
CA HIS A 394 22.34 -17.50 -10.65
C HIS A 394 21.83 -16.58 -11.77
N LEU A 395 22.16 -15.31 -11.68
CA LEU A 395 21.70 -14.25 -12.56
C LEU A 395 22.88 -13.52 -13.20
N ASP A 396 22.63 -12.87 -14.34
CA ASP A 396 23.57 -11.93 -14.95
C ASP A 396 23.47 -10.56 -14.28
N ASP A 397 24.40 -10.26 -13.37
CA ASP A 397 24.40 -9.02 -12.60
C ASP A 397 24.48 -7.74 -13.43
N ALA A 398 24.95 -7.82 -14.67
CA ALA A 398 25.03 -6.66 -15.56
C ALA A 398 23.68 -6.32 -16.22
N ASN A 399 22.82 -7.30 -16.40
CA ASN A 399 21.57 -7.17 -17.17
C ASN A 399 20.29 -7.47 -16.37
N GLU A 400 20.41 -8.03 -15.17
CA GLU A 400 19.29 -8.36 -14.29
C GLU A 400 19.40 -7.61 -12.95
N SER A 401 18.27 -7.42 -12.26
CA SER A 401 18.21 -6.73 -10.96
C SER A 401 17.41 -7.50 -9.91
N ASP A 402 17.09 -8.76 -10.17
CA ASP A 402 16.18 -9.53 -9.32
C ASP A 402 16.69 -9.71 -7.88
N HIS A 403 18.00 -9.84 -7.66
CA HIS A 403 18.57 -9.95 -6.30
C HIS A 403 18.47 -8.62 -5.54
N PHE A 404 18.77 -7.50 -6.19
CA PHE A 404 18.58 -6.19 -5.59
C PHE A 404 17.11 -5.93 -5.27
N GLU A 405 16.23 -6.16 -6.25
CA GLU A 405 14.78 -5.97 -6.10
C GLU A 405 14.18 -6.92 -5.04
N ASN A 406 14.72 -8.13 -4.87
CA ASN A 406 14.27 -9.07 -3.85
C ASN A 406 14.35 -8.48 -2.44
N ILE A 407 15.46 -7.80 -2.12
CA ILE A 407 15.64 -7.14 -0.82
C ILE A 407 14.90 -5.81 -0.79
N GLN A 408 15.08 -4.93 -1.80
CA GLN A 408 14.45 -3.63 -1.83
C GLN A 408 12.92 -3.72 -1.80
N SER A 409 12.31 -4.59 -2.59
CA SER A 409 10.85 -4.70 -2.70
C SER A 409 10.17 -5.31 -1.49
N THR A 410 10.94 -5.91 -0.57
CA THR A 410 10.46 -6.44 0.72
C THR A 410 10.84 -5.56 1.91
N ASN A 411 11.34 -4.36 1.66
CA ASN A 411 11.46 -3.27 2.62
C ASN A 411 10.39 -2.21 2.25
N TRP A 412 9.28 -2.23 2.97
CA TRP A 412 8.09 -1.41 2.69
C TRP A 412 8.07 -0.16 3.55
N GLN A 413 8.83 0.85 3.15
CA GLN A 413 8.84 2.15 3.82
C GLN A 413 7.72 3.06 3.32
N THR A 414 7.40 4.14 4.04
CA THR A 414 6.39 5.14 3.64
C THR A 414 6.74 5.81 2.31
N MET A 415 8.03 5.97 2.04
CA MET A 415 8.57 6.35 0.74
C MET A 415 9.50 5.26 0.24
N ARG A 416 9.50 4.97 -1.05
CA ARG A 416 10.48 4.08 -1.66
C ARG A 416 11.25 4.82 -2.75
N PHE A 417 12.58 4.77 -2.67
CA PHE A 417 13.48 5.23 -3.72
C PHE A 417 13.74 4.06 -4.68
N LYS A 418 13.38 4.22 -5.96
CA LYS A 418 13.41 3.13 -6.96
C LYS A 418 14.44 3.44 -8.04
N PRO A 419 15.55 2.68 -8.12
CA PRO A 419 16.46 2.75 -9.24
C PRO A 419 15.79 2.43 -10.58
N PRO A 420 16.35 2.91 -11.71
CA PRO A 420 15.91 2.50 -13.03
C PRO A 420 16.01 0.98 -13.21
N PRO A 421 15.02 0.31 -13.80
CA PRO A 421 15.16 -1.09 -14.19
C PRO A 421 16.24 -1.24 -15.28
N PRO A 422 16.97 -2.36 -15.30
CA PRO A 422 17.95 -2.62 -16.37
C PRO A 422 17.27 -2.59 -17.76
N ASN A 423 18.00 -2.12 -18.76
CA ASN A 423 17.58 -2.14 -20.17
C ASN A 423 16.19 -1.50 -20.43
N SER A 424 15.87 -0.41 -19.71
CA SER A 424 14.61 0.30 -19.86
C SER A 424 14.81 1.82 -20.01
N ASP A 425 13.80 2.48 -20.60
CA ASP A 425 13.75 3.94 -20.70
C ASP A 425 13.22 4.60 -19.42
N ILE A 426 12.93 3.82 -18.39
CA ILE A 426 12.44 4.31 -17.09
C ILE A 426 13.62 4.88 -16.29
N GLY A 427 13.44 6.08 -15.75
CA GLY A 427 14.46 6.78 -14.94
C GLY A 427 14.35 6.49 -13.44
N TRP A 428 15.03 7.32 -12.65
CA TRP A 428 14.95 7.31 -11.18
C TRP A 428 13.56 7.68 -10.72
N ARG A 429 13.00 6.92 -9.77
CA ARG A 429 11.60 7.06 -9.33
C ARG A 429 11.50 7.15 -7.83
N VAL A 430 10.40 7.75 -7.41
CA VAL A 430 9.96 7.78 -6.01
C VAL A 430 8.53 7.27 -5.94
N GLU A 431 8.24 6.45 -4.94
CA GLU A 431 6.92 5.89 -4.69
C GLU A 431 6.40 6.39 -3.35
N PHE A 432 5.25 7.04 -3.38
CA PHE A 432 4.52 7.54 -2.21
C PHE A 432 3.48 6.49 -1.80
N ARG A 433 3.61 5.90 -0.60
CA ARG A 433 2.95 4.66 -0.22
C ARG A 433 1.92 4.72 0.94
N PRO A 434 1.79 5.83 1.72
CA PRO A 434 1.05 5.79 2.98
C PRO A 434 -0.47 5.87 2.83
N MET A 435 -0.99 6.17 1.63
CA MET A 435 -2.42 6.43 1.44
C MET A 435 -3.26 5.17 1.56
N GLU A 436 -4.41 5.30 2.20
CA GLU A 436 -5.46 4.30 2.15
C GLU A 436 -6.37 4.54 0.96
N VAL A 437 -6.87 3.47 0.34
CA VAL A 437 -7.81 3.59 -0.78
C VAL A 437 -9.12 4.21 -0.28
N GLN A 438 -9.71 5.06 -1.10
CA GLN A 438 -10.97 5.74 -0.81
C GLN A 438 -12.13 5.08 -1.55
N LEU A 439 -13.37 5.35 -1.13
CA LEU A 439 -14.56 4.69 -1.67
C LEU A 439 -14.81 5.02 -3.14
N THR A 440 -14.55 6.25 -3.57
CA THR A 440 -14.86 6.73 -4.93
C THR A 440 -13.62 7.01 -5.75
N ASP A 441 -13.74 6.87 -7.06
CA ASP A 441 -12.68 7.20 -8.01
C ASP A 441 -12.32 8.69 -7.97
N PHE A 442 -13.28 9.56 -7.63
CA PHE A 442 -13.03 10.98 -7.41
C PHE A 442 -12.11 11.25 -6.22
N GLU A 443 -12.37 10.62 -5.07
CA GLU A 443 -11.53 10.78 -3.89
C GLU A 443 -10.12 10.24 -4.13
N ASN A 444 -10.00 9.04 -4.71
CA ASN A 444 -8.69 8.45 -5.04
C ASN A 444 -7.91 9.36 -5.99
N SER A 445 -8.56 9.89 -7.02
CA SER A 445 -7.94 10.84 -7.96
C SER A 445 -7.52 12.14 -7.28
N ALA A 446 -8.33 12.65 -6.35
CA ALA A 446 -8.00 13.86 -5.61
C ALA A 446 -6.71 13.70 -4.79
N TYR A 447 -6.52 12.56 -4.12
CA TYR A 447 -5.28 12.27 -3.39
C TYR A 447 -4.08 12.11 -4.33
N VAL A 448 -4.23 11.36 -5.41
CA VAL A 448 -3.17 11.15 -6.41
C VAL A 448 -2.73 12.48 -7.02
N VAL A 449 -3.69 13.28 -7.51
CA VAL A 449 -3.42 14.59 -8.13
C VAL A 449 -2.81 15.55 -7.12
N PHE A 450 -3.28 15.55 -5.86
CA PHE A 450 -2.69 16.36 -4.80
C PHE A 450 -1.21 16.06 -4.60
N VAL A 451 -0.83 14.78 -4.48
CA VAL A 451 0.57 14.37 -4.29
C VAL A 451 1.43 14.76 -5.49
N VAL A 452 0.97 14.48 -6.73
CA VAL A 452 1.75 14.80 -7.94
C VAL A 452 1.85 16.31 -8.18
N LEU A 453 0.78 17.07 -7.93
CA LEU A 453 0.84 18.53 -8.02
C LEU A 453 1.81 19.10 -6.96
N LEU A 454 1.82 18.52 -5.75
CA LEU A 454 2.73 18.92 -4.69
C LEU A 454 4.19 18.70 -5.10
N THR A 455 4.54 17.57 -5.76
CA THR A 455 5.91 17.37 -6.27
C THR A 455 6.34 18.47 -7.22
N ARG A 456 5.47 18.90 -8.12
CA ARG A 456 5.75 19.99 -9.05
C ARG A 456 6.01 21.31 -8.34
N VAL A 457 5.20 21.61 -7.33
CA VAL A 457 5.33 22.84 -6.54
C VAL A 457 6.59 22.83 -5.69
N ILE A 458 6.93 21.68 -5.07
CA ILE A 458 8.19 21.48 -4.33
C ILE A 458 9.39 21.82 -5.24
N LEU A 459 9.41 21.28 -6.44
CA LEU A 459 10.51 21.49 -7.39
C LEU A 459 10.55 22.92 -7.92
N SER A 460 9.40 23.48 -8.30
CA SER A 460 9.31 24.83 -8.89
C SER A 460 9.70 25.93 -7.91
N TYR A 461 9.29 25.79 -6.66
CA TYR A 461 9.55 26.81 -5.63
C TYR A 461 10.72 26.44 -4.72
N LYS A 462 11.37 25.30 -4.96
CA LYS A 462 12.46 24.75 -4.12
C LYS A 462 12.07 24.73 -2.63
N LEU A 463 10.87 24.20 -2.36
CA LEU A 463 10.34 24.15 -1.00
C LEU A 463 11.15 23.19 -0.14
N ASP A 464 11.48 23.60 1.07
CA ASP A 464 12.12 22.75 2.08
C ASP A 464 11.14 22.55 3.25
N PHE A 465 10.60 21.32 3.39
CA PHE A 465 9.71 20.93 4.48
C PHE A 465 10.45 20.33 5.67
N LEU A 466 11.77 20.18 5.55
CA LEU A 466 12.63 19.69 6.63
C LEU A 466 12.98 20.84 7.58
N ILE A 467 11.96 21.44 8.22
CA ILE A 467 12.13 22.59 9.11
C ILE A 467 12.00 22.11 10.57
N PRO A 468 12.93 22.51 11.47
CA PRO A 468 12.77 22.26 12.90
C PRO A 468 11.48 22.87 13.43
N LEU A 469 10.72 22.14 14.26
CA LEU A 469 9.48 22.59 14.88
C LEU A 469 9.62 23.88 15.72
N SER A 470 10.85 24.21 16.13
CA SER A 470 11.19 25.40 16.91
C SER A 470 11.42 26.66 16.08
N LYS A 471 11.38 26.61 14.75
CA LYS A 471 11.57 27.81 13.90
C LYS A 471 10.28 28.62 13.84
N GLU A 472 10.33 29.84 14.36
CA GLU A 472 9.31 30.86 14.12
C GLU A 472 9.34 31.28 12.63
N GLY A 473 8.20 31.25 11.97
CA GLY A 473 8.03 31.69 10.60
C GLY A 473 6.59 31.53 10.12
N PHE A 474 6.15 32.40 9.23
CA PHE A 474 4.81 32.28 8.63
C PHE A 474 4.87 31.25 7.50
N PHE A 475 4.15 30.15 7.66
CA PHE A 475 3.90 29.17 6.60
C PHE A 475 2.43 29.30 6.17
N PRO A 476 2.13 29.68 4.91
CA PRO A 476 0.77 29.93 4.46
C PRO A 476 -0.09 28.66 4.35
N GLY A 477 0.52 27.48 4.47
CA GLY A 477 -0.12 26.17 4.27
C GLY A 477 0.02 25.65 2.84
N LEU A 478 -0.11 24.33 2.68
CA LEU A 478 0.08 23.67 1.38
C LEU A 478 -0.98 24.12 0.34
N ILE A 479 -2.25 24.20 0.70
CA ILE A 479 -3.32 24.55 -0.24
C ILE A 479 -3.16 25.96 -0.81
N PRO A 480 -2.87 27.02 -0.03
CA PRO A 480 -2.53 28.34 -0.58
C PRO A 480 -1.35 28.32 -1.55
N ILE A 481 -0.28 27.58 -1.25
CA ILE A 481 0.89 27.47 -2.13
C ILE A 481 0.53 26.79 -3.45
N LEU A 482 -0.25 25.69 -3.41
CA LEU A 482 -0.74 24.99 -4.60
C LEU A 482 -1.63 25.89 -5.46
N ASN A 483 -2.52 26.69 -4.85
CA ASN A 483 -3.35 27.64 -5.56
C ASN A 483 -2.50 28.73 -6.24
N SER A 484 -1.53 29.30 -5.55
CA SER A 484 -0.60 30.29 -6.12
C SER A 484 0.18 29.72 -7.31
N TYR A 485 0.61 28.47 -7.23
CA TYR A 485 1.25 27.80 -8.36
C TYR A 485 0.33 27.70 -9.56
N LEU A 486 -0.93 27.27 -9.36
CA LEU A 486 -1.93 27.16 -10.42
C LEU A 486 -2.30 28.51 -11.05
N GLU A 487 -2.31 29.59 -10.27
CA GLU A 487 -2.57 30.95 -10.78
C GLU A 487 -1.49 31.42 -11.76
N ASN A 488 -0.25 30.97 -11.55
CA ASN A 488 0.89 31.33 -12.41
C ASN A 488 1.11 30.38 -13.60
N MET A 489 0.26 29.35 -13.75
CA MET A 489 0.38 28.39 -14.84
C MET A 489 -0.68 28.66 -15.92
N GLU A 490 -0.29 28.52 -17.18
CA GLU A 490 -1.24 28.44 -18.29
C GLU A 490 -1.95 27.09 -18.25
N VAL A 491 -3.18 27.09 -17.80
CA VAL A 491 -4.04 25.90 -17.65
C VAL A 491 -5.40 26.23 -18.21
N ASP A 492 -5.92 25.36 -19.08
CA ASP A 492 -7.30 25.50 -19.59
C ASP A 492 -8.33 25.45 -18.45
N VAL A 493 -9.52 25.96 -18.72
CA VAL A 493 -10.57 26.14 -17.71
C VAL A 493 -11.00 24.80 -17.10
N ASP A 494 -11.15 23.76 -17.91
CA ASP A 494 -11.64 22.45 -17.46
C ASP A 494 -10.62 21.78 -16.55
N THR A 495 -9.35 21.79 -16.93
CA THR A 495 -8.25 21.28 -16.11
C THR A 495 -8.15 22.05 -14.79
N ARG A 496 -8.22 23.37 -14.83
CA ARG A 496 -8.22 24.21 -13.62
C ARG A 496 -9.38 23.87 -12.69
N CYS A 497 -10.60 23.78 -13.22
CA CYS A 497 -11.79 23.42 -12.45
C CYS A 497 -11.65 22.03 -11.80
N THR A 498 -11.14 21.04 -12.53
CA THR A 498 -10.93 19.69 -12.02
C THR A 498 -9.95 19.69 -10.86
N ILE A 499 -8.78 20.30 -11.01
CA ILE A 499 -7.76 20.39 -9.96
C ILE A 499 -8.30 21.12 -8.73
N LEU A 500 -8.99 22.26 -8.92
CA LEU A 500 -9.56 23.00 -7.79
C LEU A 500 -10.63 22.20 -7.06
N ASN A 501 -11.41 21.35 -7.73
CA ASN A 501 -12.36 20.45 -7.06
C ASN A 501 -11.63 19.39 -6.22
N TYR A 502 -10.53 18.83 -6.72
CA TYR A 502 -9.71 17.90 -5.94
C TYR A 502 -9.09 18.59 -4.70
N LEU A 503 -8.49 19.77 -4.88
CA LEU A 503 -7.92 20.53 -3.77
C LEU A 503 -8.99 20.95 -2.75
N LYS A 504 -10.21 21.22 -3.20
CA LYS A 504 -11.35 21.52 -2.32
C LYS A 504 -11.72 20.33 -1.45
N LEU A 505 -11.71 19.09 -1.98
CA LEU A 505 -11.91 17.89 -1.18
C LEU A 505 -10.84 17.77 -0.10
N ILE A 506 -9.55 17.84 -0.47
CA ILE A 506 -8.42 17.74 0.46
C ILE A 506 -8.50 18.82 1.54
N LYS A 507 -8.78 20.07 1.17
CA LYS A 507 -8.96 21.18 2.11
C LYS A 507 -10.06 20.90 3.12
N LYS A 508 -11.22 20.43 2.65
CA LYS A 508 -12.38 20.16 3.53
C LYS A 508 -12.15 18.94 4.44
N ARG A 509 -11.39 17.92 3.97
CA ARG A 509 -10.93 16.84 4.83
C ARG A 509 -9.98 17.35 5.92
N ALA A 510 -9.02 18.18 5.56
CA ALA A 510 -8.05 18.76 6.49
C ALA A 510 -8.68 19.69 7.53
N SER A 511 -9.73 20.43 7.15
CA SER A 511 -10.47 21.30 8.08
C SER A 511 -11.49 20.56 8.95
N GLY A 512 -11.77 19.29 8.67
CA GLY A 512 -12.81 18.51 9.34
C GLY A 512 -14.25 18.82 8.89
N GLU A 513 -14.43 19.66 7.85
CA GLU A 513 -15.74 19.89 7.23
C GLU A 513 -16.29 18.63 6.55
N LEU A 514 -15.40 17.80 6.01
CA LEU A 514 -15.71 16.47 5.49
C LEU A 514 -15.04 15.42 6.37
N MET A 515 -15.72 14.31 6.56
CA MET A 515 -15.21 13.19 7.35
C MET A 515 -14.13 12.42 6.56
N THR A 516 -13.17 11.81 7.27
CA THR A 516 -12.41 10.68 6.72
C THR A 516 -13.33 9.48 6.54
N VAL A 517 -12.95 8.56 5.65
CA VAL A 517 -13.71 7.31 5.45
C VAL A 517 -13.83 6.52 6.77
N ALA A 518 -12.73 6.46 7.55
CA ALA A 518 -12.75 5.78 8.85
C ALA A 518 -13.77 6.38 9.81
N ARG A 519 -13.82 7.70 9.95
CA ARG A 519 -14.80 8.37 10.79
C ARG A 519 -16.22 8.11 10.31
N TRP A 520 -16.47 8.24 9.02
CA TRP A 520 -17.78 7.98 8.44
C TRP A 520 -18.24 6.54 8.67
N MET A 521 -17.35 5.56 8.47
CA MET A 521 -17.67 4.15 8.73
C MET A 521 -18.03 3.90 10.20
N ARG A 522 -17.32 4.52 11.15
CA ARG A 522 -17.64 4.43 12.59
C ARG A 522 -19.02 5.01 12.90
N GLU A 523 -19.31 6.19 12.36
CA GLU A 523 -20.61 6.84 12.58
C GLU A 523 -21.75 6.02 11.92
N PHE A 524 -21.52 5.43 10.75
CA PHE A 524 -22.46 4.53 10.10
C PHE A 524 -22.79 3.30 11.00
N VAL A 525 -21.76 2.66 11.52
CA VAL A 525 -21.92 1.50 12.43
C VAL A 525 -22.60 1.92 13.74
N ALA A 526 -22.17 3.02 14.34
CA ALA A 526 -22.73 3.51 15.60
C ALA A 526 -24.24 3.83 15.51
N GLN A 527 -24.72 4.20 14.31
CA GLN A 527 -26.13 4.50 14.04
C GLN A 527 -26.93 3.29 13.57
N HIS A 528 -26.27 2.12 13.32
CA HIS A 528 -26.96 0.93 12.85
C HIS A 528 -27.89 0.38 13.94
N PRO A 529 -29.16 0.05 13.61
CA PRO A 529 -30.16 -0.38 14.62
C PRO A 529 -29.76 -1.64 15.41
N ASP A 530 -28.96 -2.53 14.82
CA ASP A 530 -28.49 -3.75 15.45
C ASP A 530 -27.19 -3.58 16.25
N TYR A 531 -26.60 -2.39 16.25
CA TYR A 531 -25.37 -2.16 17.00
C TYR A 531 -25.63 -2.07 18.51
N LYS A 532 -25.02 -2.95 19.27
CA LYS A 532 -25.21 -3.09 20.71
C LYS A 532 -24.26 -2.24 21.55
N GLN A 533 -23.47 -1.37 20.95
CA GLN A 533 -22.43 -0.57 21.61
C GLN A 533 -21.39 -1.44 22.37
N ASP A 534 -21.11 -2.62 21.81
CA ASP A 534 -20.19 -3.63 22.36
C ASP A 534 -18.91 -3.79 21.53
N SER A 535 -18.72 -2.91 20.56
CA SER A 535 -17.62 -2.90 19.58
C SER A 535 -17.58 -4.12 18.66
N VAL A 536 -18.68 -4.84 18.50
CA VAL A 536 -18.80 -6.01 17.60
C VAL A 536 -19.52 -5.65 16.31
N ILE A 537 -18.94 -6.07 15.17
CA ILE A 537 -19.53 -5.94 13.83
C ILE A 537 -20.18 -7.27 13.44
N THR A 538 -21.50 -7.30 13.33
CA THR A 538 -22.27 -8.47 12.89
C THR A 538 -22.21 -8.64 11.36
N ASP A 539 -22.68 -9.78 10.84
CA ASP A 539 -22.82 -10.02 9.40
C ASP A 539 -23.75 -8.99 8.73
N GLU A 540 -24.85 -8.64 9.39
CA GLU A 540 -25.84 -7.69 8.86
C GLU A 540 -25.30 -6.25 8.82
N MET A 541 -24.61 -5.83 9.87
CA MET A 541 -23.92 -4.54 9.88
C MET A 541 -22.84 -4.45 8.80
N ASN A 542 -22.03 -5.50 8.65
CA ASN A 542 -21.02 -5.59 7.59
C ASN A 542 -21.66 -5.53 6.20
N TYR A 543 -22.75 -6.28 5.97
CA TYR A 543 -23.50 -6.22 4.73
C TYR A 543 -24.01 -4.79 4.44
N SER A 544 -24.67 -4.17 5.41
CA SER A 544 -25.24 -2.83 5.27
C SER A 544 -24.16 -1.79 4.95
N LEU A 545 -23.03 -1.86 5.63
CA LEU A 545 -21.88 -0.96 5.42
C LEU A 545 -21.26 -1.14 4.03
N ILE A 546 -20.89 -2.36 3.66
CA ILE A 546 -20.22 -2.63 2.36
C ILE A 546 -21.17 -2.36 1.19
N TRP A 547 -22.47 -2.67 1.36
CA TRP A 547 -23.49 -2.31 0.37
C TRP A 547 -23.58 -0.80 0.17
N LYS A 548 -23.62 -0.03 1.27
CA LYS A 548 -23.63 1.44 1.22
C LYS A 548 -22.35 2.00 0.57
N CYS A 549 -21.17 1.45 0.92
CA CYS A 549 -19.90 1.81 0.26
C CYS A 549 -19.96 1.58 -1.25
N ASN A 550 -20.47 0.43 -1.68
CA ASN A 550 -20.62 0.10 -3.10
C ASN A 550 -21.59 1.06 -3.82
N GLN A 551 -22.73 1.39 -3.20
CA GLN A 551 -23.67 2.36 -3.77
C GLN A 551 -23.06 3.76 -3.92
N ILE A 552 -22.27 4.22 -2.94
CA ILE A 552 -21.57 5.51 -3.00
C ILE A 552 -20.52 5.48 -4.12
N ALA A 553 -19.72 4.41 -4.21
CA ALA A 553 -18.70 4.24 -5.25
C ALA A 553 -19.29 4.26 -6.66
N GLN A 554 -20.50 3.73 -6.85
CA GLN A 554 -21.22 3.70 -8.11
C GLN A 554 -22.06 4.97 -8.37
N GLY A 555 -22.08 5.93 -7.46
CA GLY A 555 -22.91 7.15 -7.55
C GLY A 555 -24.41 6.90 -7.39
N GLN A 556 -24.83 5.75 -6.88
CA GLN A 556 -26.21 5.38 -6.63
C GLN A 556 -26.74 5.92 -5.29
N ALA A 557 -25.86 6.27 -4.38
CA ALA A 557 -26.19 6.88 -3.10
C ALA A 557 -25.39 8.15 -2.87
N GLU A 558 -26.04 9.18 -2.34
CA GLU A 558 -25.35 10.39 -1.89
C GLU A 558 -24.66 10.14 -0.54
N CYS A 559 -23.52 10.80 -0.33
CA CYS A 559 -22.78 10.83 0.93
C CYS A 559 -22.17 12.24 1.12
N PRO A 560 -22.99 13.20 1.55
CA PRO A 560 -22.53 14.59 1.72
C PRO A 560 -21.45 14.72 2.79
N GLU A 561 -21.39 13.82 3.76
CA GLU A 561 -20.38 13.78 4.81
C GLU A 561 -18.97 13.50 4.28
N LEU A 562 -18.86 12.73 3.18
CA LEU A 562 -17.60 12.40 2.52
C LEU A 562 -17.29 13.32 1.33
N LEU A 563 -18.29 13.66 0.53
CA LEU A 563 -18.13 14.26 -0.79
C LEU A 563 -18.65 15.72 -0.87
N GLY A 564 -19.45 16.12 0.09
CA GLY A 564 -20.15 17.42 0.09
C GLY A 564 -21.50 17.37 -0.61
N VAL A 565 -22.35 18.40 -0.32
CA VAL A 565 -23.71 18.48 -0.83
C VAL A 565 -23.71 18.70 -2.35
N GLY A 566 -24.52 17.92 -3.07
CA GLY A 566 -24.77 18.07 -4.51
C GLY A 566 -23.70 17.49 -5.42
N PHE A 567 -22.77 16.70 -4.90
CA PHE A 567 -21.70 16.07 -5.68
C PHE A 567 -22.24 15.22 -6.85
N ASN A 568 -23.27 14.39 -6.63
CA ASN A 568 -23.85 13.51 -7.66
C ASN A 568 -24.70 14.25 -8.69
N LYS A 569 -25.18 15.45 -8.42
CA LYS A 569 -26.01 16.21 -9.40
C LYS A 569 -25.23 16.68 -10.61
N LYS A 570 -23.89 16.81 -10.51
CA LYS A 570 -23.03 17.18 -11.65
C LYS A 570 -22.65 15.99 -12.53
N ALA A 571 -22.63 14.78 -11.99
CA ALA A 571 -22.32 13.56 -12.76
C ALA A 571 -23.48 13.09 -13.64
N SER A 572 -24.73 13.44 -13.29
CA SER A 572 -25.95 13.10 -14.08
C SER A 572 -26.30 14.14 -15.16
N GLY A 573 -25.68 15.31 -15.17
CA GLY A 573 -26.01 16.44 -16.05
C GLY A 573 -25.39 16.38 -17.45
N ASN A 574 -24.53 15.44 -17.77
CA ASN A 574 -23.89 15.31 -19.09
C ASN A 574 -24.46 14.18 -19.97
N LYS A 575 -25.76 13.87 -19.83
CA LYS A 575 -26.50 13.06 -20.80
C LYS A 575 -27.65 13.90 -21.35
N THR A 576 -27.39 14.86 -22.21
CA THR A 576 -28.29 15.31 -23.32
C THR A 576 -27.57 16.44 -24.02
N GLY A 577 -27.07 16.17 -25.17
CA GLY A 577 -26.49 17.13 -26.12
C GLY A 577 -26.03 16.41 -27.37
N SER A 578 -26.98 15.69 -28.00
CA SER A 578 -26.86 15.38 -29.42
C SER A 578 -27.09 16.66 -30.19
N LEU A 579 -26.04 17.13 -30.85
CA LEU A 579 -26.13 17.78 -32.18
C LEU A 579 -24.77 17.57 -32.85
#